data_8dad2680090f706360c4dd470adb9a76
#
_entry.id   8dad2680090f706360c4dd470adb9a76
#
_cell.length_a   1.000
_cell.length_b   1.000
_cell.length_c   1.000
_cell.angle_alpha   90.00
_cell.angle_beta   90.00
_cell.angle_gamma   90.00
#
_symmetry.space_group_name_H-M   'P 1'
#
loop_
_entity.id
_entity.type
_entity.pdbx_description
1 polymer ?
#
loop_
_entity_poly.entity_id
_entity_poly.type
_entity_poly.pdbx_seq_one_letter_code
_entity_poly.pdbx_strand_id
1 'polypeptide(L)'
;MKLNNRRTILVGLAFLSICTFWQMYDSVMTLILTDTFKLNETFAGAIMAADNVLALFLLPFFGALSDKTSTRIGRRMPFIVGGTALAAILMNLIPLLDDRYAANPSTGTLVLFIIVLGLLLVSMGTYRSPAVALMPDVTPKPLRSRANAIINLMGAVGGILYLGLAALMYPVSKTKGVGHVSYRPLFFIVSMIMVEIGRAH
;
A
#
# COMPACT_ATOMS: atom_id res chain seq x y z
N MET A 1 13.72 31.97 -1.96
CA MET A 1 13.47 30.70 -2.63
C MET A 1 11.99 30.37 -2.56
N LYS A 2 11.36 30.00 -3.68
CA LYS A 2 9.95 29.59 -3.72
C LYS A 2 9.87 28.05 -3.84
N LEU A 3 8.91 27.45 -3.14
CA LEU A 3 8.62 26.01 -3.25
C LEU A 3 8.09 25.71 -4.64
N ASN A 4 8.57 24.64 -5.28
CA ASN A 4 7.99 24.19 -6.53
C ASN A 4 6.74 23.36 -6.21
N ASN A 5 5.59 24.05 -6.13
CA ASN A 5 4.32 23.45 -5.73
C ASN A 5 3.96 22.23 -6.59
N ARG A 6 4.20 22.26 -7.91
CA ARG A 6 3.89 21.14 -8.81
C ARG A 6 4.64 19.86 -8.40
N ARG A 7 5.94 19.95 -8.18
CA ARG A 7 6.76 18.80 -7.75
C ARG A 7 6.38 18.32 -6.35
N THR A 8 6.11 19.24 -5.43
CA THR A 8 5.67 18.89 -4.08
C THR A 8 4.32 18.17 -4.09
N ILE A 9 3.37 18.61 -4.92
CA ILE A 9 2.07 17.95 -5.08
C ILE A 9 2.24 16.55 -5.67
N LEU A 10 3.06 16.37 -6.70
CA LEU A 10 3.32 15.04 -7.26
C LEU A 10 3.87 14.08 -6.20
N VAL A 11 4.89 14.48 -5.44
CA VAL A 11 5.39 13.65 -4.32
C VAL A 11 4.30 13.41 -3.28
N GLY A 12 3.46 14.41 -3.00
CA GLY A 12 2.32 14.28 -2.10
C GLY A 12 1.28 13.28 -2.58
N LEU A 13 1.03 13.18 -3.90
CA LEU A 13 0.15 12.16 -4.48
C LEU A 13 0.69 10.75 -4.24
N ALA A 14 2.02 10.53 -4.33
CA ALA A 14 2.61 9.25 -3.96
C ALA A 14 2.33 8.90 -2.49
N PHE A 15 2.45 9.86 -1.58
CA PHE A 15 2.09 9.67 -0.18
C PHE A 15 0.60 9.38 0.02
N LEU A 16 -0.26 10.07 -0.71
CA LEU A 16 -1.71 9.80 -0.71
C LEU A 16 -1.97 8.33 -1.05
N SER A 17 -1.39 7.82 -2.15
CA SER A 17 -1.59 6.42 -2.55
C SER A 17 -1.01 5.42 -1.54
N ILE A 18 0.17 5.71 -0.97
CA ILE A 18 0.78 4.88 0.08
C ILE A 18 -0.13 4.81 1.30
N CYS A 19 -0.64 5.95 1.79
CA CYS A 19 -1.49 5.97 2.97
C CYS A 19 -2.87 5.35 2.71
N THR A 20 -3.44 5.51 1.50
CA THR A 20 -4.67 4.82 1.08
C THR A 20 -4.49 3.30 1.14
N PHE A 21 -3.36 2.79 0.63
CA PHE A 21 -3.02 1.36 0.69
C PHE A 21 -2.88 0.87 2.13
N TRP A 22 -2.08 1.55 2.97
CA TRP A 22 -1.85 1.11 4.34
C TRP A 22 -3.12 1.12 5.18
N GLN A 23 -3.96 2.14 5.01
CA GLN A 23 -5.25 2.19 5.71
C GLN A 23 -6.18 1.04 5.30
N MET A 24 -6.17 0.66 4.01
CA MET A 24 -6.89 -0.51 3.52
C MET A 24 -6.27 -1.80 4.08
N TYR A 25 -4.95 -1.92 4.03
CA TYR A 25 -4.22 -3.08 4.53
C TYR A 25 -4.56 -3.35 6.00
N ASP A 26 -4.38 -2.36 6.86
CA ASP A 26 -4.62 -2.50 8.30
C ASP A 26 -6.08 -2.87 8.61
N SER A 27 -7.03 -2.30 7.88
CA SER A 27 -8.46 -2.51 8.13
C SER A 27 -8.96 -3.85 7.58
N VAL A 28 -8.65 -4.15 6.32
CA VAL A 28 -9.25 -5.30 5.62
C VAL A 28 -8.47 -6.59 5.86
N MET A 29 -7.14 -6.50 5.96
CA MET A 29 -6.32 -7.69 6.12
C MET A 29 -6.61 -8.41 7.44
N THR A 30 -6.78 -7.65 8.52
CA THR A 30 -7.19 -8.21 9.82
C THR A 30 -8.51 -8.96 9.70
N LEU A 31 -9.53 -8.36 9.02
CA LEU A 31 -10.82 -9.01 8.81
C LEU A 31 -10.70 -10.29 7.98
N ILE A 32 -9.92 -10.29 6.92
CA ILE A 32 -9.67 -11.47 6.09
C ILE A 32 -9.04 -12.59 6.93
N LEU A 33 -8.01 -12.28 7.73
CA LEU A 33 -7.31 -13.26 8.54
C LEU A 33 -8.21 -13.86 9.64
N THR A 34 -9.05 -13.04 10.29
CA THR A 34 -9.92 -13.50 11.39
C THR A 34 -11.23 -14.09 10.90
N ASP A 35 -11.90 -13.46 9.94
CA ASP A 35 -13.25 -13.83 9.53
C ASP A 35 -13.27 -14.91 8.47
N THR A 36 -12.38 -14.86 7.47
CA THR A 36 -12.31 -15.85 6.39
C THR A 36 -11.41 -17.01 6.75
N PHE A 37 -10.16 -16.74 7.12
CA PHE A 37 -9.20 -17.80 7.46
C PHE A 37 -9.35 -18.36 8.87
N LYS A 38 -10.23 -17.75 9.70
CA LYS A 38 -10.50 -18.20 11.08
C LYS A 38 -9.24 -18.34 11.94
N LEU A 39 -8.23 -17.53 11.66
CA LEU A 39 -7.01 -17.52 12.47
C LEU A 39 -7.29 -16.88 13.84
N ASN A 40 -6.64 -17.41 14.87
CA ASN A 40 -6.65 -16.80 16.19
C ASN A 40 -6.08 -15.38 16.09
N GLU A 41 -6.63 -14.44 16.86
CA GLU A 41 -6.21 -13.03 16.93
C GLU A 41 -4.69 -12.87 17.14
N THR A 42 -4.07 -13.79 17.93
CA THR A 42 -2.62 -13.79 18.16
C THR A 42 -1.84 -14.07 16.86
N PHE A 43 -2.27 -15.06 16.07
CA PHE A 43 -1.63 -15.37 14.78
C PHE A 43 -1.91 -14.30 13.74
N ALA A 44 -3.13 -13.79 13.67
CA ALA A 44 -3.47 -12.67 12.81
C ALA A 44 -2.63 -11.43 13.14
N GLY A 45 -2.51 -11.09 14.43
CA GLY A 45 -1.67 -10.00 14.90
C GLY A 45 -0.18 -10.22 14.59
N ALA A 46 0.34 -11.45 14.71
CA ALA A 46 1.73 -11.76 14.35
C ALA A 46 1.99 -11.58 12.84
N ILE A 47 1.05 -11.99 11.99
CA ILE A 47 1.13 -11.77 10.54
C ILE A 47 1.09 -10.29 10.22
N MET A 48 0.20 -9.52 10.88
CA MET A 48 0.12 -8.07 10.71
C MET A 48 1.35 -7.34 11.23
N ALA A 49 2.01 -7.84 12.29
CA ALA A 49 3.25 -7.27 12.81
C ALA A 49 4.47 -7.60 11.92
N ALA A 50 4.39 -8.63 11.08
CA ALA A 50 5.47 -9.02 10.20
C ALA A 50 5.83 -7.93 9.17
N ASP A 51 4.86 -7.08 8.77
CA ASP A 51 5.10 -5.94 7.88
C ASP A 51 6.08 -4.93 8.51
N ASN A 52 5.92 -4.65 9.80
CA ASN A 52 6.80 -3.74 10.54
C ASN A 52 8.23 -4.31 10.66
N VAL A 53 8.34 -5.62 10.92
CA VAL A 53 9.64 -6.32 10.95
C VAL A 53 10.30 -6.30 9.58
N LEU A 54 9.55 -6.61 8.52
CA LEU A 54 10.05 -6.53 7.14
C LEU A 54 10.44 -5.10 6.76
N ALA A 55 9.64 -4.10 7.13
CA ALA A 55 9.92 -2.70 6.85
C ALA A 55 11.27 -2.24 7.44
N LEU A 56 11.62 -2.73 8.64
CA LEU A 56 12.90 -2.41 9.29
C LEU A 56 14.12 -2.74 8.41
N PHE A 57 14.03 -3.83 7.64
CA PHE A 57 15.09 -4.28 6.74
C PHE A 57 14.90 -3.77 5.31
N LEU A 58 13.68 -3.82 4.78
CA LEU A 58 13.39 -3.50 3.39
C LEU A 58 13.52 -2.01 3.09
N LEU A 59 13.12 -1.11 4.01
CA LEU A 59 13.20 0.33 3.76
C LEU A 59 14.63 0.82 3.58
N PRO A 60 15.59 0.52 4.49
CA PRO A 60 17.00 0.91 4.27
C PRO A 60 17.61 0.19 3.08
N PHE A 61 17.27 -1.08 2.85
CA PHE A 61 17.79 -1.86 1.72
C PHE A 61 17.40 -1.23 0.37
N PHE A 62 16.11 -1.01 0.12
CA PHE A 62 15.64 -0.42 -1.13
C PHE A 62 16.00 1.07 -1.24
N GLY A 63 16.11 1.78 -0.12
CA GLY A 63 16.65 3.13 -0.08
C GLY A 63 18.08 3.18 -0.62
N ALA A 64 18.97 2.38 -0.05
CA ALA A 64 20.37 2.30 -0.48
C ALA A 64 20.53 1.76 -1.92
N LEU A 65 19.69 0.79 -2.32
CA LEU A 65 19.70 0.24 -3.67
C LEU A 65 19.27 1.31 -4.69
N SER A 66 18.22 2.07 -4.39
CA SER A 66 17.75 3.15 -5.27
C SER A 66 18.76 4.30 -5.39
N ASP A 67 19.52 4.58 -4.32
CA ASP A 67 20.57 5.62 -4.34
C ASP A 67 21.77 5.24 -5.22
N LYS A 68 22.10 3.95 -5.31
CA LYS A 68 23.19 3.41 -6.15
C LYS A 68 22.77 3.22 -7.61
N THR A 69 21.49 3.18 -7.91
CA THR A 69 20.98 2.94 -9.25
C THR A 69 21.02 4.22 -10.07
N SER A 70 21.50 4.14 -11.31
CA SER A 70 21.47 5.24 -12.27
C SER A 70 20.77 4.79 -13.54
N THR A 71 19.63 5.42 -13.86
CA THR A 71 18.86 5.13 -15.08
C THR A 71 18.50 6.41 -15.83
N ARG A 72 18.14 6.27 -17.12
CA ARG A 72 17.73 7.39 -17.97
C ARG A 72 16.48 8.14 -17.45
N ILE A 73 15.63 7.46 -16.69
CA ILE A 73 14.39 8.02 -16.10
C ILE A 73 14.58 8.51 -14.66
N GLY A 74 15.82 8.45 -14.13
CA GLY A 74 16.15 8.85 -12.76
C GLY A 74 16.48 7.65 -11.86
N ARG A 75 17.06 7.94 -10.70
CA ARG A 75 17.54 6.90 -9.77
C ARG A 75 16.41 6.13 -9.10
N ARG A 76 15.34 6.81 -8.72
CA ARG A 76 14.24 6.25 -7.91
C ARG A 76 13.06 5.76 -8.73
N MET A 77 12.89 6.28 -9.95
CA MET A 77 11.73 5.98 -10.80
C MET A 77 11.53 4.50 -11.14
N PRO A 78 12.57 3.70 -11.46
CA PRO A 78 12.38 2.28 -11.76
C PRO A 78 11.78 1.51 -10.58
N PHE A 79 12.18 1.84 -9.36
CA PHE A 79 11.66 1.22 -8.13
C PHE A 79 10.22 1.65 -7.85
N ILE A 80 9.91 2.93 -8.07
CA ILE A 80 8.54 3.45 -7.90
C ILE A 80 7.60 2.79 -8.90
N VAL A 81 7.93 2.82 -10.19
CA VAL A 81 7.07 2.26 -11.25
C VAL A 81 6.97 0.74 -11.14
N GLY A 82 8.11 0.05 -11.01
CA GLY A 82 8.14 -1.41 -10.89
C GLY A 82 7.46 -1.90 -9.61
N GLY A 83 7.74 -1.27 -8.48
CA GLY A 83 7.10 -1.59 -7.20
C GLY A 83 5.60 -1.34 -7.21
N THR A 84 5.14 -0.22 -7.78
CA THR A 84 3.70 0.08 -7.91
C THR A 84 3.00 -0.92 -8.83
N ALA A 85 3.58 -1.26 -9.98
CA ALA A 85 2.98 -2.22 -10.91
C ALA A 85 2.86 -3.61 -10.29
N LEU A 86 3.93 -4.09 -9.64
CA LEU A 86 3.93 -5.39 -8.97
C LEU A 86 2.96 -5.40 -7.77
N ALA A 87 2.96 -4.35 -6.96
CA ALA A 87 2.02 -4.21 -5.85
C ALA A 87 0.57 -4.21 -6.33
N ALA A 88 0.24 -3.50 -7.41
CA ALA A 88 -1.11 -3.48 -7.98
C ALA A 88 -1.58 -4.86 -8.43
N ILE A 89 -0.70 -5.65 -9.06
CA ILE A 89 -1.02 -7.03 -9.47
C ILE A 89 -1.25 -7.91 -8.24
N LEU A 90 -0.30 -7.94 -7.31
CA LEU A 90 -0.38 -8.79 -6.11
C LEU A 90 -1.56 -8.42 -5.22
N MET A 91 -1.85 -7.12 -5.10
CA MET A 91 -2.97 -6.59 -4.35
C MET A 91 -4.32 -7.11 -4.84
N ASN A 92 -4.49 -7.27 -6.16
CA ASN A 92 -5.71 -7.85 -6.73
C ASN A 92 -5.79 -9.38 -6.59
N LEU A 93 -4.67 -10.07 -6.34
CA LEU A 93 -4.67 -11.50 -6.05
C LEU A 93 -5.14 -11.82 -4.63
N ILE A 94 -4.93 -10.92 -3.66
CA ILE A 94 -5.34 -11.11 -2.26
C ILE A 94 -6.83 -11.43 -2.14
N PRO A 95 -7.77 -10.58 -2.61
CA PRO A 95 -9.19 -10.87 -2.47
C PRO A 95 -9.67 -12.02 -3.34
N LEU A 96 -8.94 -12.38 -4.41
CA LEU A 96 -9.22 -13.60 -5.19
C LEU A 96 -8.93 -14.86 -4.38
N LEU A 97 -7.85 -14.87 -3.62
CA LEU A 97 -7.50 -15.98 -2.74
C LEU A 97 -8.41 -16.06 -1.52
N ASP A 98 -8.83 -14.90 -0.99
CA ASP A 98 -9.82 -14.80 0.08
C ASP A 98 -11.16 -15.44 -0.34
N ASP A 99 -11.73 -15.03 -1.47
CA ASP A 99 -12.96 -15.57 -2.01
C ASP A 99 -12.84 -17.08 -2.33
N ARG A 100 -11.69 -17.50 -2.86
CA ARG A 100 -11.42 -18.91 -3.15
C ARG A 100 -11.39 -19.75 -1.88
N TYR A 101 -10.77 -19.24 -0.81
CA TYR A 101 -10.74 -19.92 0.47
C TYR A 101 -12.13 -19.98 1.11
N ALA A 102 -12.90 -18.91 1.04
CA ALA A 102 -14.27 -18.87 1.55
C ALA A 102 -15.18 -19.90 0.84
N ALA A 103 -14.98 -20.09 -0.48
CA ALA A 103 -15.73 -21.09 -1.26
C ALA A 103 -15.27 -22.54 -0.99
N ASN A 104 -13.97 -22.75 -0.82
CA ASN A 104 -13.38 -24.08 -0.58
C ASN A 104 -12.13 -23.96 0.29
N PRO A 105 -12.27 -24.10 1.62
CA PRO A 105 -11.16 -24.01 2.55
C PRO A 105 -10.07 -25.05 2.25
N SER A 106 -8.86 -24.58 1.98
CA SER A 106 -7.71 -25.43 1.66
C SER A 106 -6.43 -24.84 2.27
N THR A 107 -5.63 -25.69 2.91
CA THR A 107 -4.31 -25.29 3.43
C THR A 107 -3.41 -24.73 2.33
N GLY A 108 -3.51 -25.26 1.11
CA GLY A 108 -2.76 -24.75 -0.04
C GLY A 108 -3.13 -23.31 -0.39
N THR A 109 -4.42 -22.94 -0.32
CA THR A 109 -4.88 -21.56 -0.54
C THR A 109 -4.40 -20.63 0.55
N LEU A 110 -4.39 -21.06 1.82
CA LEU A 110 -3.83 -20.27 2.93
C LEU A 110 -2.33 -20.02 2.75
N VAL A 111 -1.56 -21.06 2.43
CA VAL A 111 -0.11 -20.93 2.19
C VAL A 111 0.15 -19.97 1.02
N LEU A 112 -0.58 -20.11 -0.07
CA LEU A 112 -0.46 -19.23 -1.23
C LEU A 112 -0.82 -17.78 -0.87
N PHE A 113 -1.87 -17.57 -0.07
CA PHE A 113 -2.25 -16.25 0.44
C PHE A 113 -1.11 -15.60 1.22
N ILE A 114 -0.48 -16.32 2.16
CA ILE A 114 0.64 -15.82 2.96
C ILE A 114 1.85 -15.49 2.07
N ILE A 115 2.14 -16.31 1.06
CA ILE A 115 3.24 -16.04 0.10
C ILE A 115 2.94 -14.77 -0.70
N VAL A 116 1.73 -14.63 -1.25
CA VAL A 116 1.32 -13.45 -2.02
C VAL A 116 1.33 -12.21 -1.15
N LEU A 117 0.89 -12.32 0.12
CA LEU A 117 0.95 -11.24 1.10
C LEU A 117 2.40 -10.80 1.36
N GLY A 118 3.31 -11.74 1.59
CA GLY A 118 4.73 -11.44 1.77
C GLY A 118 5.35 -10.75 0.55
N LEU A 119 5.04 -11.21 -0.66
CA LEU A 119 5.49 -10.58 -1.91
C LEU A 119 4.89 -9.17 -2.08
N LEU A 120 3.64 -8.96 -1.68
CA LEU A 120 3.00 -7.64 -1.68
C LEU A 120 3.73 -6.68 -0.75
N LEU A 121 4.08 -7.11 0.46
CA LEU A 121 4.83 -6.29 1.43
C LEU A 121 6.24 -5.93 0.91
N VAL A 122 6.93 -6.86 0.26
CA VAL A 122 8.22 -6.58 -0.41
C VAL A 122 8.05 -5.57 -1.53
N SER A 123 7.01 -5.71 -2.37
CA SER A 123 6.70 -4.77 -3.45
C SER A 123 6.38 -3.38 -2.92
N MET A 124 5.62 -3.30 -1.82
CA MET A 124 5.34 -2.02 -1.15
C MET A 124 6.59 -1.39 -0.54
N GLY A 125 7.51 -2.18 0.03
CA GLY A 125 8.81 -1.72 0.49
C GLY A 125 9.66 -1.13 -0.65
N THR A 126 9.64 -1.80 -1.81
CA THR A 126 10.31 -1.35 -3.04
C THR A 126 9.77 0.00 -3.55
N TYR A 127 8.47 0.23 -3.43
CA TYR A 127 7.82 1.47 -3.82
C TYR A 127 7.99 2.57 -2.76
N ARG A 128 7.66 2.28 -1.50
CA ARG A 128 7.56 3.26 -0.41
C ARG A 128 8.89 3.95 -0.12
N SER A 129 9.99 3.20 -0.02
CA SER A 129 11.29 3.74 0.37
C SER A 129 11.81 4.79 -0.63
N PRO A 130 11.89 4.54 -1.94
CA PRO A 130 12.27 5.55 -2.91
C PRO A 130 11.28 6.72 -3.02
N ALA A 131 9.97 6.47 -2.86
CA ALA A 131 8.96 7.52 -2.92
C ALA A 131 9.11 8.53 -1.76
N VAL A 132 9.34 8.03 -0.53
CA VAL A 132 9.61 8.88 0.64
C VAL A 132 10.90 9.68 0.46
N ALA A 133 11.95 9.04 -0.04
CA ALA A 133 13.24 9.69 -0.24
C ALA A 133 13.25 10.71 -1.42
N LEU A 134 12.24 10.68 -2.28
CA LEU A 134 12.11 11.65 -3.37
C LEU A 134 11.85 13.07 -2.86
N MET A 135 11.16 13.24 -1.72
CA MET A 135 10.86 14.57 -1.17
C MET A 135 12.11 15.41 -0.86
N PRO A 136 13.09 14.92 -0.09
CA PRO A 136 14.29 15.68 0.17
C PRO A 136 15.17 15.90 -1.07
N ASP A 137 15.04 15.04 -2.10
CA ASP A 137 15.79 15.19 -3.35
C ASP A 137 15.27 16.36 -4.21
N VAL A 138 13.94 16.60 -4.20
CA VAL A 138 13.32 17.65 -5.01
C VAL A 138 13.11 18.95 -4.25
N THR A 139 13.38 18.99 -2.94
CA THR A 139 13.11 20.15 -2.09
C THR A 139 14.38 20.73 -1.46
N PRO A 140 14.69 22.02 -1.67
CA PRO A 140 15.81 22.70 -0.99
C PRO A 140 15.69 22.62 0.53
N LYS A 141 16.82 22.49 1.22
CA LYS A 141 16.90 22.31 2.69
C LYS A 141 15.98 23.25 3.49
N PRO A 142 15.95 24.59 3.25
CA PRO A 142 15.13 25.51 4.06
C PRO A 142 13.61 25.35 3.85
N LEU A 143 13.18 24.67 2.79
CA LEU A 143 11.76 24.47 2.45
C LEU A 143 11.25 23.06 2.79
N ARG A 144 12.10 22.17 3.27
CA ARG A 144 11.75 20.77 3.56
C ARG A 144 10.64 20.62 4.60
N SER A 145 10.62 21.47 5.62
CA SER A 145 9.57 21.46 6.63
C SER A 145 8.18 21.73 6.02
N ARG A 146 8.08 22.75 5.15
CA ARG A 146 6.82 23.06 4.45
C ARG A 146 6.40 21.98 3.47
N ALA A 147 7.35 21.40 2.72
CA ALA A 147 7.08 20.30 1.82
C ALA A 147 6.59 19.07 2.60
N ASN A 148 7.21 18.74 3.71
CA ASN A 148 6.81 17.63 4.57
C ASN A 148 5.39 17.81 5.14
N ALA A 149 5.02 19.03 5.54
CA ALA A 149 3.66 19.32 5.99
C ALA A 149 2.62 19.06 4.90
N ILE A 150 2.87 19.48 3.65
CA ILE A 150 1.98 19.24 2.51
C ILE A 150 1.86 17.74 2.23
N ILE A 151 2.98 17.02 2.22
CA ILE A 151 3.02 15.58 1.93
C ILE A 151 2.26 14.79 2.99
N ASN A 152 2.46 15.12 4.27
CA ASN A 152 1.73 14.46 5.37
C ASN A 152 0.22 14.77 5.32
N LEU A 153 -0.14 16.00 4.97
CA LEU A 153 -1.55 16.36 4.75
C LEU A 153 -2.17 15.52 3.61
N MET A 154 -1.47 15.38 2.50
CA MET A 154 -1.93 14.53 1.39
C MET A 154 -2.02 13.04 1.79
N GLY A 155 -1.10 12.56 2.62
CA GLY A 155 -1.18 11.23 3.22
C GLY A 155 -2.44 11.04 4.09
N ALA A 156 -2.76 12.03 4.94
CA ALA A 156 -3.99 12.02 5.74
C ALA A 156 -5.25 12.00 4.84
N VAL A 157 -5.25 12.79 3.75
CA VAL A 157 -6.33 12.76 2.74
C VAL A 157 -6.46 11.37 2.13
N GLY A 158 -5.35 10.67 1.88
CA GLY A 158 -5.36 9.28 1.39
C GLY A 158 -6.05 8.31 2.35
N GLY A 159 -5.79 8.42 3.66
CA GLY A 159 -6.48 7.64 4.69
C GLY A 159 -7.99 7.94 4.73
N ILE A 160 -8.37 9.22 4.69
CA ILE A 160 -9.78 9.65 4.64
C ILE A 160 -10.46 9.14 3.37
N LEU A 161 -9.79 9.19 2.22
CA LEU A 161 -10.29 8.67 0.96
C LEU A 161 -10.63 7.18 1.08
N TYR A 162 -9.73 6.38 1.65
CA TYR A 162 -10.00 4.96 1.90
C TYR A 162 -11.23 4.77 2.80
N LEU A 163 -11.29 5.47 3.93
CA LEU A 163 -12.41 5.33 4.88
C LEU A 163 -13.75 5.69 4.21
N GLY A 164 -13.77 6.74 3.40
CA GLY A 164 -14.94 7.14 2.62
C GLY A 164 -15.35 6.05 1.61
N LEU A 165 -14.41 5.50 0.86
CA LEU A 165 -14.66 4.39 -0.07
C LEU A 165 -15.19 3.15 0.66
N ALA A 166 -14.55 2.76 1.77
CA ALA A 166 -14.97 1.62 2.56
C ALA A 166 -16.39 1.80 3.13
N ALA A 167 -16.71 2.98 3.68
CA ALA A 167 -18.02 3.27 4.23
C ALA A 167 -19.13 3.26 3.16
N LEU A 168 -18.84 3.72 1.94
CA LEU A 168 -19.79 3.72 0.84
C LEU A 168 -20.01 2.32 0.25
N MET A 169 -18.95 1.54 0.13
CA MET A 169 -19.00 0.22 -0.51
C MET A 169 -19.47 -0.88 0.45
N TYR A 170 -19.07 -0.79 1.72
CA TYR A 170 -19.31 -1.81 2.75
C TYR A 170 -20.00 -1.23 3.99
N PRO A 171 -21.18 -0.61 3.84
CA PRO A 171 -21.93 -0.16 5.00
C PRO A 171 -22.35 -1.35 5.86
N VAL A 172 -22.38 -1.18 7.18
CA VAL A 172 -22.71 -2.21 8.17
C VAL A 172 -24.04 -2.92 7.84
N SER A 173 -25.00 -2.20 7.24
CA SER A 173 -26.28 -2.76 6.80
C SER A 173 -26.15 -3.85 5.73
N LYS A 174 -25.10 -3.81 4.91
CA LYS A 174 -24.86 -4.80 3.85
C LYS A 174 -23.90 -5.93 4.27
N THR A 175 -23.08 -5.71 5.29
CA THR A 175 -22.07 -6.67 5.73
C THR A 175 -22.51 -7.49 6.94
N LYS A 176 -23.46 -6.96 7.74
CA LYS A 176 -23.95 -7.65 8.93
C LYS A 176 -24.76 -8.88 8.58
N GLY A 177 -24.30 -10.06 9.07
CA GLY A 177 -24.99 -11.34 8.84
C GLY A 177 -24.65 -12.04 7.54
N VAL A 178 -23.72 -11.51 6.75
CA VAL A 178 -23.21 -12.15 5.54
C VAL A 178 -22.06 -13.08 5.92
N GLY A 179 -22.08 -14.33 5.45
CA GLY A 179 -21.07 -15.34 5.80
C GLY A 179 -19.66 -15.02 5.26
N HIS A 180 -19.59 -14.30 4.14
CA HIS A 180 -18.35 -13.83 3.53
C HIS A 180 -18.59 -12.53 2.75
N VAL A 181 -17.66 -11.60 2.85
CA VAL A 181 -17.69 -10.30 2.15
C VAL A 181 -16.53 -10.25 1.17
N SER A 182 -16.82 -10.14 -0.12
CA SER A 182 -15.76 -10.00 -1.14
C SER A 182 -15.24 -8.56 -1.20
N TYR A 183 -13.94 -8.40 -1.00
CA TYR A 183 -13.25 -7.09 -1.04
C TYR A 183 -12.65 -6.75 -2.42
N ARG A 184 -12.90 -7.57 -3.47
CA ARG A 184 -12.36 -7.35 -4.83
C ARG A 184 -12.55 -5.92 -5.36
N PRO A 185 -13.76 -5.32 -5.31
CA PRO A 185 -13.95 -3.98 -5.86
C PRO A 185 -13.11 -2.92 -5.15
N LEU A 186 -12.95 -3.05 -3.82
CA LEU A 186 -12.16 -2.11 -3.02
C LEU A 186 -10.67 -2.19 -3.37
N PHE A 187 -10.12 -3.40 -3.41
CA PHE A 187 -8.73 -3.63 -3.81
C PHE A 187 -8.45 -3.14 -5.23
N PHE A 188 -9.38 -3.38 -6.15
CA PHE A 188 -9.27 -2.90 -7.52
C PHE A 188 -9.24 -1.37 -7.60
N ILE A 189 -10.14 -0.66 -6.91
CA ILE A 189 -10.18 0.81 -6.90
C ILE A 189 -8.87 1.37 -6.31
N VAL A 190 -8.41 0.84 -5.17
CA VAL A 190 -7.17 1.32 -4.54
C VAL A 190 -5.96 1.03 -5.44
N SER A 191 -5.90 -0.13 -6.10
CA SER A 191 -4.83 -0.45 -7.04
C SER A 191 -4.82 0.49 -8.26
N MET A 192 -5.99 0.85 -8.78
CA MET A 192 -6.11 1.83 -9.88
C MET A 192 -5.63 3.21 -9.45
N ILE A 193 -5.99 3.68 -8.25
CA ILE A 193 -5.48 4.94 -7.70
C ILE A 193 -3.95 4.92 -7.64
N MET A 194 -3.36 3.83 -7.15
CA MET A 194 -1.90 3.68 -7.08
C MET A 194 -1.25 3.71 -8.46
N VAL A 195 -1.80 3.01 -9.44
CA VAL A 195 -1.26 2.95 -10.82
C VAL A 195 -1.35 4.31 -11.50
N GLU A 196 -2.49 5.00 -11.40
CA GLU A 196 -2.66 6.32 -12.03
C GLU A 196 -1.72 7.36 -11.41
N ILE A 197 -1.53 7.33 -10.10
CA ILE A 197 -0.56 8.19 -9.43
C ILE A 197 0.88 7.80 -9.83
N GLY A 198 1.19 6.52 -9.90
CA GLY A 198 2.51 6.03 -10.35
C GLY A 198 2.86 6.45 -11.77
N ARG A 199 1.86 6.56 -12.67
CA ARG A 199 2.04 7.06 -14.05
C ARG A 199 2.27 8.57 -14.12
N ALA A 200 1.81 9.33 -13.14
CA ALA A 200 1.95 10.79 -13.10
C ALA A 200 3.37 11.26 -12.70
N HIS A 201 4.23 10.35 -12.21
CA HIS A 201 5.62 10.59 -11.81
C HIS A 201 6.58 10.29 -12.94
#